data_13d9c46785e3cf5312d269fdf9b745fd
#
_entry.id   13d9c46785e3cf5312d269fdf9b745fd
#
_cell.length_a   1.000
_cell.length_b   1.000
_cell.length_c   1.000
_cell.angle_alpha   90.00
_cell.angle_beta   90.00
_cell.angle_gamma   90.00
#
_symmetry.space_group_name_H-M   'P 1'
#
loop_
_entity.id
_entity.type
_entity.pdbx_description
1 polymer ?
#
loop_
_entity_poly.entity_id
_entity_poly.type
_entity_poly.pdbx_seq_one_letter_code
_entity_poly.pdbx_strand_id
1 'polypeptide(L)'
;MAITYKMDWYEEEVTHLEKESLKNGFDAEIIFYGSSSIRLWSNLATDFPEKKVANLGFGGSTLAACVWFFNRILSNYKPKALVVYAGDNDLGDGRNPEELFIFFQQLVVHAANTFGDIPCYFVSMKPSPNRWDLVGKFMYANNLIETEIIKNNKNWVFVDIFKKMLDKSGQPIPELYSEDGLHLSEKGYLLWKETINSFLISR
;
A
#
# COMPACT_ATOMS: atom_id res chain seq x y z
N MET A 1 -14.34 -25.54 8.04
CA MET A 1 -14.79 -24.88 6.80
C MET A 1 -13.56 -24.29 6.15
N ALA A 2 -13.16 -24.74 4.96
CA ALA A 2 -12.03 -24.14 4.26
C ALA A 2 -12.43 -22.74 3.81
N ILE A 3 -11.69 -21.70 4.24
CA ILE A 3 -11.86 -20.35 3.73
C ILE A 3 -11.30 -20.36 2.31
N THR A 4 -12.17 -20.52 1.33
CA THR A 4 -11.80 -20.37 -0.07
C THR A 4 -11.69 -18.85 -0.32
N TYR A 5 -10.49 -18.30 -0.34
CA TYR A 5 -10.26 -16.94 -0.77
C TYR A 5 -10.62 -16.83 -2.25
N LYS A 6 -11.76 -16.21 -2.56
CA LYS A 6 -12.16 -15.96 -3.94
C LYS A 6 -11.30 -14.84 -4.51
N MET A 7 -10.13 -15.19 -5.04
CA MET A 7 -9.29 -14.26 -5.78
C MET A 7 -9.95 -13.80 -7.10
N ASP A 8 -10.95 -14.52 -7.57
CA ASP A 8 -11.79 -14.19 -8.74
C ASP A 8 -12.39 -12.77 -8.67
N TRP A 9 -12.65 -12.27 -7.44
CA TRP A 9 -13.14 -10.91 -7.22
C TRP A 9 -12.25 -9.83 -7.85
N TYR A 10 -10.94 -10.07 -7.90
CA TYR A 10 -9.95 -9.10 -8.39
C TYR A 10 -9.63 -9.26 -9.87
N GLU A 11 -10.06 -10.34 -10.53
CA GLU A 11 -9.60 -10.73 -11.87
C GLU A 11 -9.85 -9.66 -12.95
N GLU A 12 -10.95 -8.93 -12.87
CA GLU A 12 -11.25 -7.87 -13.83
C GLU A 12 -10.24 -6.73 -13.74
N GLU A 13 -10.03 -6.18 -12.53
CA GLU A 13 -9.07 -5.09 -12.30
C GLU A 13 -7.62 -5.57 -12.55
N VAL A 14 -7.26 -6.77 -12.10
CA VAL A 14 -5.93 -7.35 -12.32
C VAL A 14 -5.65 -7.55 -13.81
N THR A 15 -6.61 -8.07 -14.57
CA THR A 15 -6.46 -8.24 -16.02
C THR A 15 -6.30 -6.89 -16.73
N HIS A 16 -7.00 -5.85 -16.26
CA HIS A 16 -6.82 -4.50 -16.78
C HIS A 16 -5.40 -3.98 -16.52
N LEU A 17 -4.91 -4.06 -15.27
CA LEU A 17 -3.56 -3.65 -14.90
C LEU A 17 -2.48 -4.44 -15.65
N GLU A 18 -2.67 -5.75 -15.84
CA GLU A 18 -1.78 -6.61 -16.61
C GLU A 18 -1.67 -6.15 -18.07
N LYS A 19 -2.81 -5.81 -18.71
CA LYS A 19 -2.82 -5.27 -20.08
C LYS A 19 -2.13 -3.91 -20.18
N GLU A 20 -2.35 -3.04 -19.20
CA GLU A 20 -1.69 -1.72 -19.14
C GLU A 20 -0.17 -1.87 -18.93
N SER A 21 0.27 -2.83 -18.12
CA SER A 21 1.69 -3.11 -17.91
C SER A 21 2.41 -3.52 -19.20
N LEU A 22 1.75 -4.28 -20.06
CA LEU A 22 2.29 -4.67 -21.37
C LEU A 22 2.47 -3.49 -22.32
N LYS A 23 1.65 -2.43 -22.19
CA LYS A 23 1.73 -1.24 -23.04
C LYS A 23 2.71 -0.21 -22.51
N ASN A 24 2.73 0.04 -21.20
CA ASN A 24 3.34 1.22 -20.58
C ASN A 24 4.38 0.88 -19.49
N GLY A 25 4.61 -0.40 -19.21
CA GLY A 25 5.37 -0.84 -18.04
C GLY A 25 6.84 -0.41 -17.97
N PHE A 26 7.44 -0.05 -19.10
CA PHE A 26 8.86 0.28 -19.14
C PHE A 26 9.18 1.72 -18.72
N ASP A 27 8.19 2.61 -18.63
CA ASP A 27 8.42 4.04 -18.41
C ASP A 27 8.24 4.50 -16.95
N ALA A 28 7.67 3.68 -16.06
CA ALA A 28 7.44 4.07 -14.68
C ALA A 28 8.72 4.02 -13.85
N GLU A 29 9.09 5.15 -13.25
CA GLU A 29 10.21 5.23 -12.31
C GLU A 29 9.81 4.82 -10.90
N ILE A 30 8.58 5.14 -10.48
CA ILE A 30 8.04 4.79 -9.17
C ILE A 30 6.69 4.09 -9.35
N ILE A 31 6.57 2.92 -8.78
CA ILE A 31 5.31 2.19 -8.73
C ILE A 31 4.63 2.44 -7.39
N PHE A 32 3.36 2.82 -7.43
CA PHE A 32 2.45 2.80 -6.29
C PHE A 32 1.54 1.58 -6.43
N TYR A 33 1.65 0.65 -5.50
CA TYR A 33 0.99 -0.66 -5.54
C TYR A 33 0.16 -0.90 -4.30
N GLY A 34 -1.00 -1.52 -4.42
CA GLY A 34 -1.80 -1.92 -3.26
C GLY A 34 -3.30 -1.74 -3.42
N SER A 35 -3.96 -1.30 -2.34
CA SER A 35 -5.41 -1.32 -2.22
C SER A 35 -6.11 -0.08 -2.83
N SER A 36 -7.41 0.03 -2.54
CA SER A 36 -8.26 1.12 -3.03
C SER A 36 -7.71 2.51 -2.71
N SER A 37 -6.97 2.69 -1.62
CA SER A 37 -6.35 3.99 -1.31
C SER A 37 -5.29 4.38 -2.33
N ILE A 38 -4.60 3.42 -2.97
CA ILE A 38 -3.74 3.70 -4.12
C ILE A 38 -4.60 3.89 -5.38
N ARG A 39 -5.51 2.96 -5.67
CA ARG A 39 -6.37 3.00 -6.86
C ARG A 39 -7.11 4.33 -7.01
N LEU A 40 -7.67 4.84 -5.93
CA LEU A 40 -8.48 6.07 -5.90
C LEU A 40 -7.63 7.35 -5.88
N TRP A 41 -6.31 7.28 -5.86
CA TRP A 41 -5.44 8.45 -5.94
C TRP A 41 -5.38 8.98 -7.38
N SER A 42 -6.45 9.64 -7.81
CA SER A 42 -6.63 10.13 -9.18
C SER A 42 -5.55 11.15 -9.61
N ASN A 43 -5.08 11.95 -8.66
CA ASN A 43 -4.08 13.00 -8.91
C ASN A 43 -2.63 12.51 -8.73
N LEU A 44 -2.39 11.19 -8.62
CA LEU A 44 -1.06 10.67 -8.32
C LEU A 44 0.03 11.23 -9.24
N ALA A 45 -0.19 11.26 -10.54
CA ALA A 45 0.80 11.77 -11.50
C ALA A 45 1.06 13.28 -11.36
N THR A 46 0.05 14.06 -11.04
CA THR A 46 0.19 15.51 -10.80
C THR A 46 0.74 15.82 -9.42
N ASP A 47 0.60 14.91 -8.48
CA ASP A 47 1.16 15.03 -7.14
C ASP A 47 2.68 14.76 -7.11
N PHE A 48 3.20 13.99 -8.07
CA PHE A 48 4.62 13.69 -8.24
C PHE A 48 5.12 14.09 -9.64
N PRO A 49 5.06 15.39 -10.02
CA PRO A 49 5.29 15.84 -11.40
C PRO A 49 6.72 15.61 -11.89
N GLU A 50 7.68 15.54 -10.96
CA GLU A 50 9.10 15.32 -11.26
C GLU A 50 9.44 13.83 -11.49
N LYS A 51 8.47 12.95 -11.36
CA LYS A 51 8.64 11.49 -11.42
C LYS A 51 7.62 10.85 -12.34
N LYS A 52 8.05 9.87 -13.12
CA LYS A 52 7.12 9.01 -13.86
C LYS A 52 6.55 7.97 -12.92
N VAL A 53 5.33 8.20 -12.44
CA VAL A 53 4.66 7.30 -11.50
C VAL A 53 3.65 6.40 -12.20
N ALA A 54 3.50 5.16 -11.72
CA ALA A 54 2.43 4.25 -12.11
C ALA A 54 1.53 3.96 -10.90
N ASN A 55 0.21 4.10 -11.09
CA ASN A 55 -0.80 3.69 -10.12
C ASN A 55 -1.26 2.26 -10.44
N LEU A 56 -0.83 1.31 -9.64
CA LEU A 56 -1.16 -0.11 -9.77
C LEU A 56 -1.98 -0.61 -8.56
N GLY A 57 -2.81 0.27 -8.01
CA GLY A 57 -3.79 -0.09 -7.00
C GLY A 57 -5.00 -0.81 -7.59
N PHE A 58 -5.57 -1.76 -6.85
CA PHE A 58 -6.83 -2.42 -7.20
C PHE A 58 -7.78 -2.50 -5.99
N GLY A 59 -9.08 -2.40 -6.28
CA GLY A 59 -10.12 -2.16 -5.28
C GLY A 59 -10.25 -3.28 -4.27
N GLY A 60 -10.35 -2.92 -2.96
CA GLY A 60 -10.55 -3.90 -1.89
C GLY A 60 -9.39 -4.87 -1.68
N SER A 61 -8.26 -4.68 -2.36
CA SER A 61 -7.16 -5.65 -2.28
C SER A 61 -6.60 -5.76 -0.87
N THR A 62 -6.46 -7.00 -0.45
CA THR A 62 -5.72 -7.39 0.75
C THR A 62 -4.23 -7.45 0.45
N LEU A 63 -3.38 -7.46 1.47
CA LEU A 63 -1.96 -7.73 1.29
C LEU A 63 -1.72 -9.13 0.72
N ALA A 64 -2.55 -10.10 1.11
CA ALA A 64 -2.56 -11.43 0.53
C ALA A 64 -2.82 -11.41 -0.99
N ALA A 65 -3.80 -10.61 -1.45
CA ALA A 65 -4.07 -10.44 -2.88
C ALA A 65 -2.92 -9.73 -3.60
N CYS A 66 -2.33 -8.71 -2.97
CA CYS A 66 -1.14 -8.05 -3.50
C CYS A 66 0.03 -9.03 -3.71
N VAL A 67 0.27 -9.95 -2.79
CA VAL A 67 1.29 -10.99 -2.94
C VAL A 67 0.92 -11.97 -4.06
N TRP A 68 -0.33 -12.43 -4.11
CA TRP A 68 -0.80 -13.39 -5.11
C TRP A 68 -0.67 -12.87 -6.55
N PHE A 69 -1.05 -11.61 -6.77
CA PHE A 69 -1.04 -10.99 -8.10
C PHE A 69 0.26 -10.24 -8.42
N PHE A 70 1.24 -10.23 -7.54
CA PHE A 70 2.47 -9.43 -7.67
C PHE A 70 3.12 -9.60 -9.03
N ASN A 71 3.43 -10.82 -9.40
CA ASN A 71 4.15 -11.10 -10.66
C ASN A 71 3.31 -10.77 -11.90
N ARG A 72 2.01 -11.02 -11.87
CA ARG A 72 1.12 -10.71 -13.00
C ARG A 72 1.07 -9.21 -13.29
N ILE A 73 1.00 -8.39 -12.23
CA ILE A 73 0.86 -6.94 -12.37
C ILE A 73 2.21 -6.27 -12.59
N LEU A 74 3.26 -6.72 -11.91
CA LEU A 74 4.49 -5.95 -11.71
C LEU A 74 5.67 -6.43 -12.55
N SER A 75 5.71 -7.68 -13.04
CA SER A 75 6.91 -8.26 -13.67
C SER A 75 7.38 -7.55 -14.95
N ASN A 76 6.49 -6.81 -15.62
CA ASN A 76 6.85 -6.06 -16.83
C ASN A 76 7.45 -4.67 -16.55
N TYR A 77 7.46 -4.24 -15.28
CA TYR A 77 8.03 -2.96 -14.89
C TYR A 77 9.50 -3.07 -14.51
N LYS A 78 10.23 -1.96 -14.63
CA LYS A 78 11.62 -1.79 -14.16
C LYS A 78 11.73 -0.50 -13.35
N PRO A 79 11.05 -0.41 -12.22
CA PRO A 79 11.01 0.81 -11.44
C PRO A 79 12.34 1.07 -10.74
N LYS A 80 12.55 2.33 -10.35
CA LYS A 80 13.63 2.75 -9.45
C LYS A 80 13.19 2.71 -7.99
N ALA A 81 11.87 2.67 -7.73
CA ALA A 81 11.30 2.56 -6.38
C ALA A 81 9.90 1.94 -6.40
N LEU A 82 9.55 1.29 -5.30
CA LEU A 82 8.22 0.69 -5.06
C LEU A 82 7.61 1.27 -3.79
N VAL A 83 6.39 1.82 -3.88
CA VAL A 83 5.58 2.28 -2.75
C VAL A 83 4.38 1.36 -2.59
N VAL A 84 4.20 0.77 -1.43
CA VAL A 84 3.11 -0.20 -1.17
C VAL A 84 2.21 0.28 -0.05
N TYR A 85 0.91 0.20 -0.28
CA TYR A 85 -0.12 0.36 0.74
C TYR A 85 -1.18 -0.74 0.62
N ALA A 86 -1.21 -1.64 1.59
CA ALA A 86 -2.23 -2.69 1.77
C ALA A 86 -2.20 -3.20 3.21
N GLY A 87 -3.22 -3.98 3.60
CA GLY A 87 -3.29 -4.64 4.91
C GLY A 87 -4.51 -4.25 5.74
N ASP A 88 -5.07 -3.07 5.53
CA ASP A 88 -6.27 -2.64 6.23
C ASP A 88 -7.52 -3.47 5.85
N ASN A 89 -7.58 -3.98 4.62
CA ASN A 89 -8.62 -4.92 4.20
C ASN A 89 -8.43 -6.31 4.80
N ASP A 90 -7.19 -6.79 4.94
CA ASP A 90 -6.92 -8.07 5.60
C ASP A 90 -7.50 -8.11 7.02
N LEU A 91 -7.24 -7.06 7.82
CA LEU A 91 -7.76 -6.95 9.18
C LEU A 91 -9.27 -6.70 9.20
N GLY A 92 -9.79 -5.94 8.23
CA GLY A 92 -11.21 -5.72 8.02
C GLY A 92 -11.98 -7.00 7.68
N ASP A 93 -11.36 -7.91 6.93
CA ASP A 93 -11.89 -9.23 6.56
C ASP A 93 -11.73 -10.29 7.68
N GLY A 94 -11.16 -9.89 8.84
CA GLY A 94 -11.07 -10.72 10.02
C GLY A 94 -9.77 -11.50 10.19
N ARG A 95 -8.75 -11.30 9.32
CA ARG A 95 -7.40 -11.85 9.56
C ARG A 95 -6.79 -11.26 10.81
N ASN A 96 -5.83 -11.97 11.39
CA ASN A 96 -5.04 -11.44 12.50
C ASN A 96 -3.76 -10.75 11.99
N PRO A 97 -3.12 -9.90 12.81
CA PRO A 97 -1.91 -9.18 12.44
C PRO A 97 -0.72 -10.07 12.08
N GLU A 98 -0.61 -11.26 12.66
CA GLU A 98 0.46 -12.22 12.39
C GLU A 98 0.33 -12.84 10.98
N GLU A 99 -0.90 -13.12 10.53
CA GLU A 99 -1.15 -13.60 9.17
C GLU A 99 -0.77 -12.49 8.16
N LEU A 100 -1.15 -11.25 8.44
CA LEU A 100 -0.78 -10.11 7.61
C LEU A 100 0.74 -9.93 7.55
N PHE A 101 1.44 -10.11 8.66
CA PHE A 101 2.89 -10.05 8.74
C PHE A 101 3.56 -11.11 7.85
N ILE A 102 3.02 -12.34 7.79
CA ILE A 102 3.53 -13.38 6.88
C ILE A 102 3.40 -12.92 5.42
N PHE A 103 2.29 -12.29 5.03
CA PHE A 103 2.14 -11.76 3.67
C PHE A 103 3.10 -10.59 3.39
N PHE A 104 3.40 -9.75 4.39
CA PHE A 104 4.44 -8.74 4.24
C PHE A 104 5.81 -9.37 3.95
N GLN A 105 6.20 -10.42 4.66
CA GLN A 105 7.46 -11.12 4.41
C GLN A 105 7.49 -11.72 2.99
N GLN A 106 6.39 -12.28 2.51
CA GLN A 106 6.28 -12.78 1.13
C GLN A 106 6.38 -11.64 0.10
N LEU A 107 5.77 -10.48 0.37
CA LEU A 107 5.89 -9.29 -0.48
C LEU A 107 7.35 -8.85 -0.62
N VAL A 108 8.11 -8.84 0.47
CA VAL A 108 9.55 -8.52 0.47
C VAL A 108 10.32 -9.48 -0.44
N VAL A 109 10.05 -10.77 -0.35
CA VAL A 109 10.69 -11.79 -1.21
C VAL A 109 10.32 -11.59 -2.68
N HIS A 110 9.05 -11.32 -2.99
CA HIS A 110 8.62 -11.06 -4.36
C HIS A 110 9.29 -9.80 -4.93
N ALA A 111 9.35 -8.71 -4.17
CA ALA A 111 9.99 -7.48 -4.60
C ALA A 111 11.49 -7.69 -4.88
N ALA A 112 12.21 -8.37 -3.99
CA ALA A 112 13.62 -8.68 -4.17
C ALA A 112 13.88 -9.55 -5.40
N ASN A 113 13.07 -10.59 -5.61
CA ASN A 113 13.21 -11.50 -6.76
C ASN A 113 12.89 -10.81 -8.09
N THR A 114 11.95 -9.86 -8.12
CA THR A 114 11.51 -9.21 -9.36
C THR A 114 12.35 -7.98 -9.68
N PHE A 115 12.72 -7.19 -8.70
CA PHE A 115 13.33 -5.87 -8.89
C PHE A 115 14.77 -5.74 -8.33
N GLY A 116 15.24 -6.73 -7.58
CA GLY A 116 16.54 -6.64 -6.88
C GLY A 116 16.50 -5.63 -5.73
N ASP A 117 17.60 -4.90 -5.54
CA ASP A 117 17.83 -4.03 -4.38
C ASP A 117 17.31 -2.59 -4.61
N ILE A 118 16.12 -2.42 -5.19
CA ILE A 118 15.53 -1.09 -5.29
C ILE A 118 14.98 -0.62 -3.94
N PRO A 119 14.92 0.71 -3.69
CA PRO A 119 14.21 1.25 -2.54
C PRO A 119 12.73 0.88 -2.55
N CYS A 120 12.24 0.32 -1.44
CA CYS A 120 10.84 -0.03 -1.24
C CYS A 120 10.28 0.70 -0.02
N TYR A 121 9.05 1.16 -0.11
CA TYR A 121 8.39 1.96 0.92
C TYR A 121 7.06 1.29 1.29
N PHE A 122 6.93 0.88 2.53
CA PHE A 122 5.65 0.37 3.05
C PHE A 122 4.95 1.48 3.84
N VAL A 123 3.83 1.95 3.31
CA VAL A 123 3.00 2.97 3.97
C VAL A 123 2.18 2.29 5.06
N SER A 124 2.28 2.77 6.29
CA SER A 124 1.56 2.20 7.43
C SER A 124 0.05 2.18 7.19
N MET A 125 -0.64 1.19 7.74
CA MET A 125 -2.10 1.16 7.70
C MET A 125 -2.65 2.38 8.42
N LYS A 126 -3.62 3.08 7.79
CA LYS A 126 -4.21 4.32 8.29
C LYS A 126 -5.25 4.08 9.39
N PRO A 127 -5.44 5.04 10.32
CA PRO A 127 -6.41 4.94 11.42
C PRO A 127 -7.82 5.37 10.96
N SER A 128 -8.49 4.56 10.13
CA SER A 128 -9.78 4.94 9.54
C SER A 128 -10.91 5.03 10.58
N PRO A 129 -11.75 6.09 10.59
CA PRO A 129 -12.93 6.17 11.44
C PRO A 129 -13.84 4.95 11.32
N ASN A 130 -14.12 4.51 10.09
CA ASN A 130 -14.98 3.35 9.79
C ASN A 130 -14.45 2.01 10.37
N ARG A 131 -13.15 1.93 10.66
CA ARG A 131 -12.48 0.73 11.22
C ARG A 131 -11.80 1.02 12.55
N TRP A 132 -12.29 2.00 13.29
CA TRP A 132 -11.65 2.41 14.55
C TRP A 132 -11.69 1.33 15.63
N ASP A 133 -12.66 0.45 15.59
CA ASP A 133 -12.74 -0.75 16.42
C ASP A 133 -11.57 -1.72 16.22
N LEU A 134 -10.89 -1.66 15.08
CA LEU A 134 -9.72 -2.47 14.75
C LEU A 134 -8.39 -1.76 15.02
N VAL A 135 -8.40 -0.55 15.59
CA VAL A 135 -7.21 0.29 15.76
C VAL A 135 -6.05 -0.42 16.47
N GLY A 136 -6.35 -1.21 17.51
CA GLY A 136 -5.34 -2.01 18.22
C GLY A 136 -4.66 -3.04 17.31
N LYS A 137 -5.41 -3.67 16.41
CA LYS A 137 -4.85 -4.60 15.41
C LYS A 137 -3.98 -3.87 14.39
N PHE A 138 -4.40 -2.67 13.93
CA PHE A 138 -3.63 -1.85 13.00
C PHE A 138 -2.30 -1.40 13.61
N MET A 139 -2.33 -0.92 14.86
CA MET A 139 -1.11 -0.52 15.57
C MET A 139 -0.15 -1.69 15.75
N TYR A 140 -0.66 -2.86 16.12
CA TYR A 140 0.17 -4.05 16.32
C TYR A 140 0.76 -4.55 15.00
N ALA A 141 -0.02 -4.63 13.93
CA ALA A 141 0.47 -5.03 12.61
C ALA A 141 1.51 -4.02 12.05
N ASN A 142 1.26 -2.71 12.20
CA ASN A 142 2.22 -1.68 11.82
C ASN A 142 3.54 -1.85 12.59
N ASN A 143 3.49 -2.13 13.90
CA ASN A 143 4.69 -2.36 14.72
C ASN A 143 5.46 -3.62 14.29
N LEU A 144 4.78 -4.71 13.96
CA LEU A 144 5.43 -5.93 13.44
C LEU A 144 6.20 -5.65 12.16
N ILE A 145 5.56 -4.95 11.20
CA ILE A 145 6.16 -4.61 9.91
C ILE A 145 7.32 -3.63 10.07
N GLU A 146 7.15 -2.56 10.85
CA GLU A 146 8.20 -1.58 11.12
C GLU A 146 9.43 -2.24 11.75
N THR A 147 9.20 -3.10 12.75
CA THR A 147 10.27 -3.84 13.43
C THR A 147 11.03 -4.74 12.46
N GLU A 148 10.34 -5.44 11.58
CA GLU A 148 10.94 -6.31 10.56
C GLU A 148 11.78 -5.50 9.55
N ILE A 149 11.26 -4.38 9.08
CA ILE A 149 11.96 -3.48 8.18
C ILE A 149 13.27 -3.01 8.81
N ILE A 150 13.21 -2.49 10.05
CA ILE A 150 14.40 -1.95 10.74
C ILE A 150 15.47 -3.03 10.95
N LYS A 151 15.06 -4.25 11.31
CA LYS A 151 16.00 -5.33 11.65
C LYS A 151 16.58 -6.05 10.45
N ASN A 152 15.77 -6.33 9.42
CA ASN A 152 16.07 -7.34 8.43
C ASN A 152 16.04 -6.85 6.98
N ASN A 153 15.47 -5.67 6.69
CA ASN A 153 15.17 -5.26 5.32
C ASN A 153 15.69 -3.86 4.99
N LYS A 154 17.00 -3.74 4.77
CA LYS A 154 17.72 -2.45 4.60
C LYS A 154 17.25 -1.60 3.40
N ASN A 155 16.70 -2.21 2.36
CA ASN A 155 16.16 -1.51 1.19
C ASN A 155 14.68 -1.13 1.36
N TRP A 156 14.04 -1.53 2.46
CA TRP A 156 12.68 -1.12 2.81
C TRP A 156 12.69 0.05 3.80
N VAL A 157 11.67 0.89 3.69
CA VAL A 157 11.41 2.00 4.61
C VAL A 157 9.96 1.92 5.06
N PHE A 158 9.73 2.02 6.36
CA PHE A 158 8.39 2.17 6.91
C PHE A 158 7.99 3.65 6.90
N VAL A 159 6.93 3.98 6.17
CA VAL A 159 6.41 5.35 6.05
C VAL A 159 5.23 5.50 7.01
N ASP A 160 5.49 6.04 8.20
CA ASP A 160 4.46 6.22 9.23
C ASP A 160 3.54 7.40 8.90
N ILE A 161 2.37 7.08 8.30
CA ILE A 161 1.28 8.04 8.12
C ILE A 161 0.27 7.94 9.28
N PHE A 162 0.26 6.85 10.04
CA PHE A 162 -0.74 6.57 11.07
C PHE A 162 -0.82 7.69 12.09
N LYS A 163 0.32 8.06 12.70
CA LYS A 163 0.37 9.10 13.72
C LYS A 163 0.00 10.48 13.19
N LYS A 164 0.31 10.76 11.93
CA LYS A 164 0.00 12.04 11.27
C LYS A 164 -1.49 12.22 10.97
N MET A 165 -2.24 11.12 10.95
CA MET A 165 -3.68 11.13 10.70
C MET A 165 -4.51 11.15 11.99
N LEU A 166 -3.87 11.26 13.16
CA LEU A 166 -4.52 11.39 14.46
C LEU A 166 -4.47 12.84 14.95
N ASP A 167 -5.55 13.26 15.59
CA ASP A 167 -5.61 14.53 16.32
C ASP A 167 -4.89 14.46 17.68
N LYS A 168 -4.91 15.57 18.43
CA LYS A 168 -4.26 15.65 19.75
C LYS A 168 -4.90 14.76 20.81
N SER A 169 -6.12 14.28 20.59
CA SER A 169 -6.83 13.32 21.46
C SER A 169 -6.56 11.87 21.06
N GLY A 170 -5.80 11.64 19.99
CA GLY A 170 -5.49 10.33 19.46
C GLY A 170 -6.62 9.73 18.62
N GLN A 171 -7.55 10.55 18.13
CA GLN A 171 -8.64 10.12 17.24
C GLN A 171 -8.33 10.44 15.80
N PRO A 172 -8.89 9.68 14.83
CA PRO A 172 -8.73 9.99 13.41
C PRO A 172 -9.25 11.40 13.08
N ILE A 173 -8.47 12.18 12.33
CA ILE A 173 -8.87 13.52 11.87
C ILE A 173 -9.92 13.34 10.76
N PRO A 174 -11.20 13.70 10.98
CA PRO A 174 -12.28 13.36 10.04
C PRO A 174 -12.09 13.95 8.64
N GLU A 175 -11.51 15.15 8.54
CA GLU A 175 -11.32 15.88 7.29
C GLU A 175 -10.34 15.18 6.32
N LEU A 176 -9.55 14.21 6.81
CA LEU A 176 -8.63 13.42 5.99
C LEU A 176 -9.34 12.27 5.25
N TYR A 177 -10.64 12.07 5.52
CA TYR A 177 -11.43 10.97 4.97
C TYR A 177 -12.61 11.47 4.16
N SER A 178 -13.04 10.65 3.22
CA SER A 178 -14.33 10.82 2.52
C SER A 178 -15.49 10.52 3.47
N GLU A 179 -16.73 10.75 3.02
CA GLU A 179 -17.95 10.53 3.81
C GLU A 179 -18.09 9.12 4.38
N ASP A 180 -17.47 8.12 3.73
CA ASP A 180 -17.49 6.74 4.18
C ASP A 180 -16.57 6.47 5.40
N GLY A 181 -15.76 7.44 5.81
CA GLY A 181 -14.82 7.33 6.92
C GLY A 181 -13.71 6.29 6.71
N LEU A 182 -13.52 5.81 5.47
CA LEU A 182 -12.54 4.78 5.11
C LEU A 182 -11.56 5.26 4.05
N HIS A 183 -12.05 5.78 2.92
CA HIS A 183 -11.22 6.28 1.85
C HIS A 183 -10.73 7.71 2.14
N LEU A 184 -9.63 8.10 1.52
CA LEU A 184 -9.04 9.41 1.74
C LEU A 184 -9.82 10.52 1.00
N SER A 185 -9.93 11.66 1.65
CA SER A 185 -10.30 12.92 1.02
C SER A 185 -9.10 13.52 0.25
N GLU A 186 -9.32 14.63 -0.46
CA GLU A 186 -8.22 15.40 -1.08
C GLU A 186 -7.18 15.83 -0.03
N LYS A 187 -7.62 16.25 1.16
CA LYS A 187 -6.70 16.60 2.27
C LYS A 187 -5.91 15.39 2.76
N GLY A 188 -6.54 14.21 2.79
CA GLY A 188 -5.87 12.95 3.12
C GLY A 188 -4.77 12.61 2.13
N TYR A 189 -5.04 12.73 0.83
CA TYR A 189 -4.04 12.52 -0.21
C TYR A 189 -2.92 13.57 -0.17
N LEU A 190 -3.22 14.84 0.15
CA LEU A 190 -2.19 15.87 0.31
C LEU A 190 -1.23 15.51 1.46
N LEU A 191 -1.73 15.08 2.60
CA LEU A 191 -0.92 14.59 3.72
C LEU A 191 -0.05 13.40 3.32
N TRP A 192 -0.63 12.43 2.57
CA TRP A 192 0.11 11.28 2.08
C TRP A 192 1.22 11.69 1.11
N LYS A 193 0.91 12.55 0.14
CA LYS A 193 1.87 13.12 -0.80
C LYS A 193 3.07 13.74 -0.08
N GLU A 194 2.82 14.66 0.84
CA GLU A 194 3.88 15.36 1.59
C GLU A 194 4.73 14.37 2.38
N THR A 195 4.08 13.40 3.04
CA THR A 195 4.77 12.40 3.84
C THR A 195 5.62 11.48 2.97
N ILE A 196 5.05 10.87 1.94
CA ILE A 196 5.75 9.93 1.05
C ILE A 196 6.89 10.65 0.32
N ASN A 197 6.64 11.87 -0.19
CA ASN A 197 7.65 12.64 -0.91
C ASN A 197 8.89 12.95 -0.04
N SER A 198 8.70 13.21 1.26
CA SER A 198 9.82 13.44 2.17
C SER A 198 10.80 12.25 2.26
N PHE A 199 10.31 11.03 2.07
CA PHE A 199 11.14 9.81 2.02
C PHE A 199 11.76 9.56 0.63
N LEU A 200 11.04 9.91 -0.45
CA LEU A 200 11.52 9.72 -1.82
C LEU A 200 12.65 10.67 -2.20
N ILE A 201 12.74 11.86 -1.58
CA ILE A 201 13.78 12.86 -1.84
C ILE A 201 15.05 12.56 -1.03
N SER A 202 14.92 11.90 0.12
CA SER A 202 16.03 11.66 1.06
C SER A 202 16.93 10.48 0.66
N ARG A 203 16.70 9.86 -0.49
CA ARG A 203 17.48 8.78 -1.09
C ARG A 203 17.71 9.03 -2.57
#